data_607a0465e03c427d7e0b10e9f65301a8
#
_entry.id   607a0465e03c427d7e0b10e9f65301a8
#
_cell.length_a   1.000
_cell.length_b   1.000
_cell.length_c   1.000
_cell.angle_alpha   90.00
_cell.angle_beta   90.00
_cell.angle_gamma   90.00
#
_symmetry.space_group_name_H-M   'P 1'
#
loop_
_entity.id
_entity.type
_entity.pdbx_description
1 polymer ?
#
loop_
_entity_poly.entity_id
_entity_poly.type
_entity_poly.pdbx_seq_one_letter_code
_entity_poly.pdbx_strand_id
1 'polypeptide(L)'
;ETSFLFQGLLTARQYFNQENDKEKQIRKSIDNLWKNVEWSWYKQFKDSPYLYWHWSPDQAWVINHKLIGWNEPMITYMLAIMGPKYGISPEMYYSGWASQAEYAQEYRADWGRVDDGKMYKNGNTYYGENLKVGVSNGGPLFFIHYSYLGLDPHKFTDKYTNYFENNQKMAKINQRYCIENQGGYVGYGEDCWGLTASDFAWNYQAQEPMPHRDNGTMAPTGALASFPYTPDASMK
;
A
#
# COMPACT_ATOMS: atom_id res chain seq x y z
N GLU A 1 2.84 10.49 4.33
CA GLU A 1 4.01 11.14 3.68
C GLU A 1 5.31 10.89 4.46
N THR A 2 5.35 11.12 5.77
CA THR A 2 6.54 10.86 6.60
C THR A 2 7.10 9.44 6.42
N SER A 3 6.25 8.42 6.34
CA SER A 3 6.69 7.04 6.14
C SER A 3 7.38 6.83 4.79
N PHE A 4 6.87 7.41 3.73
CA PHE A 4 7.49 7.32 2.40
C PHE A 4 8.80 8.10 2.33
N LEU A 5 8.89 9.25 3.02
CA LEU A 5 10.15 9.97 3.17
C LEU A 5 11.21 9.10 3.87
N PHE A 6 10.85 8.46 5.00
CA PHE A 6 11.79 7.61 5.72
C PHE A 6 12.13 6.31 4.98
N GLN A 7 11.21 5.75 4.22
CA GLN A 7 11.50 4.66 3.29
C GLN A 7 12.63 5.05 2.32
N GLY A 8 12.52 6.23 1.69
CA GLY A 8 13.55 6.76 0.79
C GLY A 8 14.87 7.10 1.50
N LEU A 9 14.81 7.74 2.67
CA LEU A 9 16.00 8.08 3.46
C LEU A 9 16.77 6.84 3.92
N LEU A 10 16.09 5.81 4.40
CA LEU A 10 16.74 4.56 4.81
C LEU A 10 17.33 3.81 3.62
N THR A 11 16.70 3.86 2.45
CA THR A 11 17.26 3.35 1.19
C THR A 11 18.52 4.12 0.82
N ALA A 12 18.48 5.45 0.84
CA ALA A 12 19.64 6.30 0.58
C ALA A 12 20.78 6.04 1.57
N ARG A 13 20.46 5.80 2.84
CA ARG A 13 21.44 5.42 3.87
C ARG A 13 22.18 4.14 3.52
N GLN A 14 21.52 3.15 2.93
CA GLN A 14 22.16 1.91 2.47
C GLN A 14 22.98 2.12 1.20
N TYR A 15 22.51 2.97 0.31
CA TYR A 15 23.21 3.29 -0.93
C TYR A 15 24.52 4.04 -0.71
N PHE A 16 24.51 5.10 0.13
CA PHE A 16 25.68 5.89 0.50
C PHE A 16 26.49 5.18 1.60
N ASN A 17 27.23 4.12 1.24
CA ASN A 17 27.91 3.23 2.18
C ASN A 17 29.44 3.35 2.20
N GLN A 18 30.02 4.30 1.42
CA GLN A 18 31.45 4.49 1.37
C GLN A 18 31.98 5.17 2.66
N GLU A 19 33.25 4.90 2.97
CA GLU A 19 33.92 5.43 4.19
C GLU A 19 34.50 6.84 4.04
N ASN A 20 34.00 7.63 3.09
CA ASN A 20 34.34 9.04 2.95
C ASN A 20 33.48 9.93 3.86
N ASP A 21 33.98 11.12 4.18
CA ASP A 21 33.34 12.02 5.13
C ASP A 21 31.94 12.48 4.73
N LYS A 22 31.70 12.69 3.42
CA LYS A 22 30.39 13.12 2.90
C LYS A 22 29.33 12.06 3.14
N GLU A 23 29.62 10.81 2.80
CA GLU A 23 28.65 9.73 2.94
C GLU A 23 28.44 9.36 4.42
N LYS A 24 29.49 9.41 5.24
CA LYS A 24 29.36 9.31 6.72
C LYS A 24 28.43 10.36 7.27
N GLN A 25 28.55 11.61 6.80
CA GLN A 25 27.68 12.70 7.23
C GLN A 25 26.23 12.48 6.80
N ILE A 26 25.99 12.00 5.56
CA ILE A 26 24.64 11.63 5.07
C ILE A 26 24.03 10.57 5.99
N ARG A 27 24.74 9.47 6.23
CA ARG A 27 24.26 8.39 7.12
C ARG A 27 23.93 8.90 8.51
N LYS A 28 24.84 9.68 9.11
CA LYS A 28 24.65 10.28 10.44
C LYS A 28 23.42 11.19 10.51
N SER A 29 23.18 11.99 9.47
CA SER A 29 22.03 12.88 9.41
C SER A 29 20.73 12.07 9.33
N ILE A 30 20.69 11.04 8.50
CA ILE A 30 19.54 10.13 8.38
C ILE A 30 19.27 9.40 9.70
N ASP A 31 20.32 8.87 10.34
CA ASP A 31 20.20 8.18 11.63
C ASP A 31 19.65 9.12 12.74
N ASN A 32 20.07 10.39 12.74
CA ASN A 32 19.57 11.36 13.69
C ASN A 32 18.08 11.69 13.46
N LEU A 33 17.66 11.84 12.21
CA LEU A 33 16.25 12.03 11.87
C LEU A 33 15.43 10.79 12.26
N TRP A 34 15.90 9.61 11.88
CA TRP A 34 15.23 8.33 12.16
C TRP A 34 14.99 8.08 13.64
N LYS A 35 15.99 8.38 14.51
CA LYS A 35 15.87 8.22 15.96
C LYS A 35 14.81 9.11 16.60
N ASN A 36 14.47 10.22 15.97
CA ASN A 36 13.58 11.22 16.54
C ASN A 36 12.16 11.21 15.96
N VAL A 37 11.85 10.28 15.06
CA VAL A 37 10.46 10.13 14.60
C VAL A 37 9.61 9.53 15.70
N GLU A 38 8.59 10.25 16.10
CA GLU A 38 7.66 9.85 17.15
C GLU A 38 6.52 9.01 16.57
N TRP A 39 6.82 7.77 16.14
CA TRP A 39 5.84 6.86 15.55
C TRP A 39 4.66 6.59 16.47
N SER A 40 4.90 6.43 17.78
CA SER A 40 3.86 6.21 18.78
C SER A 40 2.90 7.40 18.94
N TRP A 41 3.27 8.62 18.52
CA TRP A 41 2.39 9.78 18.46
C TRP A 41 1.16 9.52 17.59
N TYR A 42 1.35 8.81 16.48
CA TYR A 42 0.29 8.52 15.52
C TYR A 42 -0.74 7.49 16.02
N LYS A 43 -0.63 7.04 17.25
CA LYS A 43 -1.70 6.32 17.95
C LYS A 43 -2.87 7.23 18.35
N GLN A 44 -2.66 8.56 18.40
CA GLN A 44 -3.59 9.57 18.88
C GLN A 44 -3.93 9.43 20.38
N PHE A 45 -4.17 8.20 20.87
CA PHE A 45 -4.40 7.90 22.28
C PHE A 45 -3.66 6.62 22.69
N LYS A 46 -3.38 6.50 23.99
CA LYS A 46 -2.48 5.46 24.55
C LYS A 46 -2.84 4.04 24.11
N ASP A 47 -4.10 3.69 24.16
CA ASP A 47 -4.58 2.32 23.94
C ASP A 47 -5.16 2.10 22.53
N SER A 48 -4.85 2.98 21.59
CA SER A 48 -5.27 2.81 20.19
C SER A 48 -4.71 1.50 19.61
N PRO A 49 -5.56 0.63 19.04
CA PRO A 49 -5.12 -0.60 18.40
C PRO A 49 -4.50 -0.38 17.01
N TYR A 50 -4.57 0.85 16.46
CA TYR A 50 -4.08 1.22 15.14
C TYR A 50 -3.41 2.59 15.15
N LEU A 51 -2.69 2.89 14.07
CA LEU A 51 -2.13 4.21 13.78
C LEU A 51 -3.13 5.04 12.99
N TYR A 52 -2.95 6.37 13.06
CA TYR A 52 -3.69 7.34 12.24
C TYR A 52 -2.82 7.87 11.10
N TRP A 53 -3.47 8.21 10.00
CA TRP A 53 -2.80 8.60 8.76
C TRP A 53 -2.19 9.99 8.79
N HIS A 54 -2.82 10.92 9.48
CA HIS A 54 -2.45 12.33 9.43
C HIS A 54 -2.55 13.01 10.80
N TRP A 55 -1.60 13.88 11.04
CA TRP A 55 -1.63 14.91 12.07
C TRP A 55 -0.92 16.16 11.55
N SER A 56 -1.40 17.36 11.89
CA SER A 56 -0.71 18.61 11.64
C SER A 56 -0.84 19.56 12.85
N PRO A 57 0.11 20.49 13.04
CA PRO A 57 0.04 21.44 14.13
C PRO A 57 -1.17 22.40 14.01
N ASP A 58 -1.63 22.67 12.78
CA ASP A 58 -2.71 23.64 12.55
C ASP A 58 -4.11 23.01 12.69
N GLN A 59 -4.27 21.74 12.31
CA GLN A 59 -5.57 21.07 12.22
C GLN A 59 -5.65 19.80 13.06
N ALA A 60 -4.55 19.47 13.79
CA ALA A 60 -4.47 18.26 14.61
C ALA A 60 -4.91 17.00 13.83
N TRP A 61 -5.88 16.27 14.32
CA TRP A 61 -6.38 15.01 13.79
C TRP A 61 -7.62 15.16 12.88
N VAL A 62 -7.81 16.32 12.24
CA VAL A 62 -9.03 16.63 11.47
C VAL A 62 -9.43 15.56 10.45
N ILE A 63 -8.47 14.93 9.77
CA ILE A 63 -8.75 13.88 8.78
C ILE A 63 -9.24 12.60 9.45
N ASN A 64 -8.75 12.29 10.65
CA ASN A 64 -9.14 11.14 11.47
C ASN A 64 -9.17 9.79 10.73
N HIS A 65 -8.35 9.64 9.67
CA HIS A 65 -8.28 8.42 8.87
C HIS A 65 -7.40 7.38 9.56
N LYS A 66 -7.95 6.19 9.80
CA LYS A 66 -7.26 5.08 10.46
C LYS A 66 -6.39 4.33 9.46
N LEU A 67 -5.19 3.96 9.86
CA LEU A 67 -4.33 3.08 9.04
C LEU A 67 -4.71 1.62 9.28
N ILE A 68 -5.77 1.20 8.62
CA ILE A 68 -6.26 -0.18 8.59
C ILE A 68 -6.15 -0.67 7.14
N GLY A 69 -5.34 -1.71 6.90
CA GLY A 69 -5.13 -2.27 5.56
C GLY A 69 -6.37 -3.01 5.03
N TRP A 70 -6.52 -3.12 3.74
CA TRP A 70 -5.46 -3.11 2.75
C TRP A 70 -5.44 -1.78 1.98
N ASN A 71 -4.28 -1.14 1.91
CA ASN A 71 -3.97 0.02 1.08
C ASN A 71 -2.44 0.23 0.98
N GLU A 72 -1.96 1.37 0.48
CA GLU A 72 -0.56 1.63 0.17
C GLU A 72 0.40 1.80 1.39
N PRO A 73 -0.01 2.26 2.60
CA PRO A 73 0.92 2.66 3.65
C PRO A 73 1.29 1.55 4.66
N MET A 74 1.32 0.27 4.26
CA MET A 74 1.79 -0.83 5.14
C MET A 74 3.18 -0.54 5.70
N ILE A 75 4.05 0.09 4.93
CA ILE A 75 5.40 0.50 5.34
C ILE A 75 5.39 1.34 6.62
N THR A 76 4.31 2.07 6.91
CA THR A 76 4.19 2.87 8.14
C THR A 76 4.28 2.00 9.38
N TYR A 77 3.58 0.85 9.39
CA TYR A 77 3.67 -0.10 10.50
C TYR A 77 5.05 -0.73 10.61
N MET A 78 5.67 -1.10 9.47
CA MET A 78 7.01 -1.67 9.47
C MET A 78 8.02 -0.69 10.07
N LEU A 79 8.01 0.56 9.61
CA LEU A 79 8.88 1.61 10.15
C LEU A 79 8.58 1.91 11.62
N ALA A 80 7.32 2.00 11.99
CA ALA A 80 6.92 2.27 13.36
C ALA A 80 7.35 1.15 14.33
N ILE A 81 7.26 -0.11 13.93
CA ILE A 81 7.75 -1.27 14.71
C ILE A 81 9.28 -1.23 14.85
N MET A 82 9.99 -0.84 13.79
CA MET A 82 11.45 -0.72 13.79
C MET A 82 11.96 0.58 14.41
N GLY A 83 11.07 1.48 14.79
CA GLY A 83 11.42 2.79 15.36
C GLY A 83 12.27 2.67 16.63
N PRO A 84 13.51 3.21 16.68
CA PRO A 84 14.47 2.86 17.73
C PRO A 84 14.16 3.48 19.10
N LYS A 85 13.39 4.56 19.16
CA LYS A 85 13.10 5.27 20.40
C LYS A 85 11.59 5.40 20.69
N TYR A 86 10.83 5.71 19.69
CA TYR A 86 9.40 5.99 19.82
C TYR A 86 8.58 5.02 18.94
N GLY A 87 9.01 3.76 18.89
CA GLY A 87 8.34 2.71 18.14
C GLY A 87 7.02 2.29 18.74
N ILE A 88 6.37 1.37 18.04
CA ILE A 88 5.13 0.71 18.48
C ILE A 88 5.37 -0.79 18.67
N SER A 89 4.47 -1.45 19.40
CA SER A 89 4.53 -2.90 19.56
C SER A 89 4.28 -3.63 18.23
N PRO A 90 5.01 -4.73 17.94
CA PRO A 90 4.77 -5.58 16.77
C PRO A 90 3.34 -6.11 16.66
N GLU A 91 2.67 -6.33 17.79
CA GLU A 91 1.27 -6.78 17.84
C GLU A 91 0.32 -5.79 17.17
N MET A 92 0.70 -4.51 17.10
CA MET A 92 -0.10 -3.49 16.42
C MET A 92 -0.20 -3.72 14.89
N TYR A 93 0.68 -4.51 14.30
CA TYR A 93 0.49 -4.95 12.92
C TYR A 93 -0.81 -5.76 12.78
N TYR A 94 -1.10 -6.64 13.72
CA TYR A 94 -2.29 -7.49 13.70
C TYR A 94 -3.53 -6.86 14.34
N SER A 95 -3.39 -5.95 15.28
CA SER A 95 -4.52 -5.21 15.82
C SER A 95 -4.91 -3.99 14.99
N GLY A 96 -3.98 -3.40 14.24
CA GLY A 96 -4.20 -2.25 13.38
C GLY A 96 -4.28 -2.63 11.90
N TRP A 97 -3.12 -2.72 11.26
CA TRP A 97 -3.02 -2.94 9.81
C TRP A 97 -3.79 -4.18 9.32
N ALA A 98 -3.41 -5.34 9.81
CA ALA A 98 -3.97 -6.63 9.40
C ALA A 98 -5.11 -7.11 10.29
N SER A 99 -5.78 -6.21 10.99
CA SER A 99 -6.86 -6.55 11.91
C SER A 99 -8.05 -7.17 11.19
N GLN A 100 -8.59 -8.22 11.81
CA GLN A 100 -9.81 -8.91 11.40
C GLN A 100 -10.97 -8.64 12.37
N ALA A 101 -10.76 -7.74 13.34
CA ALA A 101 -11.79 -7.35 14.30
C ALA A 101 -12.94 -6.58 13.59
N GLU A 102 -14.10 -6.56 14.22
CA GLU A 102 -15.31 -5.94 13.67
C GLU A 102 -15.09 -4.48 13.25
N TYR A 103 -14.47 -3.67 14.11
CA TYR A 103 -14.15 -2.27 13.78
C TYR A 103 -13.31 -2.12 12.51
N ALA A 104 -12.44 -3.09 12.21
CA ALA A 104 -11.61 -3.05 11.03
C ALA A 104 -12.36 -3.50 9.78
N GLN A 105 -13.29 -4.45 9.93
CA GLN A 105 -14.18 -4.87 8.85
C GLN A 105 -15.15 -3.75 8.46
N GLU A 106 -15.76 -3.11 9.44
CA GLU A 106 -16.64 -1.95 9.25
C GLU A 106 -15.90 -0.81 8.55
N TYR A 107 -14.69 -0.50 9.02
CA TYR A 107 -13.86 0.53 8.43
C TYR A 107 -13.50 0.24 6.95
N ARG A 108 -13.16 -1.02 6.61
CA ARG A 108 -12.91 -1.41 5.22
C ARG A 108 -14.16 -1.34 4.37
N ALA A 109 -15.30 -1.77 4.89
CA ALA A 109 -16.56 -1.73 4.18
C ALA A 109 -16.98 -0.29 3.86
N ASP A 110 -16.83 0.62 4.81
CA ASP A 110 -17.17 2.04 4.66
C ASP A 110 -16.17 2.75 3.73
N TRP A 111 -14.89 2.75 4.08
CA TRP A 111 -13.86 3.44 3.33
C TRP A 111 -13.63 2.85 1.92
N GLY A 112 -13.52 1.53 1.83
CA GLY A 112 -13.30 0.81 0.57
C GLY A 112 -14.56 0.71 -0.28
N ARG A 113 -15.75 0.98 0.28
CA ARG A 113 -17.06 0.80 -0.38
C ARG A 113 -17.18 -0.58 -1.02
N VAL A 114 -16.80 -1.62 -0.25
CA VAL A 114 -16.75 -3.00 -0.72
C VAL A 114 -17.97 -3.78 -0.26
N ASP A 115 -18.52 -4.59 -1.16
CA ASP A 115 -19.61 -5.51 -0.86
C ASP A 115 -19.06 -6.84 -0.32
N ASP A 116 -17.87 -7.23 -0.78
CA ASP A 116 -17.15 -8.44 -0.37
C ASP A 116 -15.70 -8.12 0.06
N GLY A 117 -14.99 -9.10 0.61
CA GLY A 117 -13.57 -8.95 0.94
C GLY A 117 -13.27 -7.83 1.94
N LYS A 118 -14.21 -7.50 2.85
CA LYS A 118 -14.01 -6.51 3.91
C LYS A 118 -13.06 -6.97 5.02
N MET A 119 -12.75 -8.24 5.07
CA MET A 119 -11.73 -8.79 5.96
C MET A 119 -10.34 -8.60 5.36
N TYR A 120 -9.31 -8.49 6.20
CA TYR A 120 -7.94 -8.48 5.73
C TYR A 120 -7.60 -9.77 4.96
N LYS A 121 -8.00 -10.92 5.51
CA LYS A 121 -7.95 -12.21 4.82
C LYS A 121 -9.12 -12.29 3.85
N ASN A 122 -8.85 -12.16 2.55
CA ASN A 122 -9.85 -12.17 1.50
C ASN A 122 -10.36 -13.59 1.23
N GLY A 123 -9.58 -14.43 0.56
CA GLY A 123 -9.93 -15.81 0.23
C GLY A 123 -10.80 -16.00 -1.02
N ASN A 124 -11.32 -14.93 -1.61
CA ASN A 124 -12.14 -14.99 -2.84
C ASN A 124 -11.29 -15.19 -4.09
N THR A 125 -11.95 -15.60 -5.17
CA THR A 125 -11.32 -15.77 -6.48
C THR A 125 -11.87 -14.74 -7.44
N TYR A 126 -10.98 -13.95 -8.04
CA TYR A 126 -11.30 -12.92 -9.01
C TYR A 126 -10.53 -13.20 -10.29
N TYR A 127 -11.22 -13.29 -11.43
CA TYR A 127 -10.60 -13.54 -12.74
C TYR A 127 -9.65 -14.75 -12.75
N GLY A 128 -10.02 -15.81 -11.99
CA GLY A 128 -9.23 -17.05 -11.86
C GLY A 128 -8.08 -16.99 -10.84
N GLU A 129 -7.80 -15.84 -10.21
CA GLU A 129 -6.78 -15.69 -9.17
C GLU A 129 -7.40 -15.70 -7.75
N ASN A 130 -6.97 -16.64 -6.90
CA ASN A 130 -7.40 -16.67 -5.49
C ASN A 130 -6.57 -15.69 -4.67
N LEU A 131 -7.20 -14.60 -4.24
CA LEU A 131 -6.58 -13.53 -3.45
C LEU A 131 -6.57 -13.90 -1.97
N LYS A 132 -5.41 -13.88 -1.32
CA LYS A 132 -5.26 -14.24 0.10
C LYS A 132 -5.53 -13.07 1.03
N VAL A 133 -5.01 -11.89 0.71
CA VAL A 133 -5.23 -10.65 1.44
C VAL A 133 -5.57 -9.52 0.47
N GLY A 134 -6.34 -8.55 0.94
CA GLY A 134 -6.77 -7.41 0.14
C GLY A 134 -8.26 -7.16 0.26
N VAL A 135 -8.70 -5.96 -0.03
CA VAL A 135 -10.12 -5.59 -0.06
C VAL A 135 -10.67 -5.88 -1.46
N SER A 136 -11.85 -6.50 -1.53
CA SER A 136 -12.50 -6.82 -2.80
C SER A 136 -11.50 -7.43 -3.82
N ASN A 137 -11.41 -6.92 -5.05
CA ASN A 137 -10.49 -7.38 -6.10
C ASN A 137 -9.02 -6.96 -5.88
N GLY A 138 -8.67 -6.41 -4.73
CA GLY A 138 -7.32 -6.01 -4.36
C GLY A 138 -7.07 -4.50 -4.37
N GLY A 139 -7.97 -3.72 -4.92
CA GLY A 139 -7.86 -2.27 -5.03
C GLY A 139 -6.99 -1.79 -6.20
N PRO A 140 -6.68 -0.50 -6.24
CA PRO A 140 -5.83 0.09 -7.28
C PRO A 140 -4.39 -0.40 -7.17
N LEU A 141 -3.66 -0.44 -8.29
CA LEU A 141 -2.31 -1.00 -8.34
C LEU A 141 -1.30 -0.30 -7.42
N PHE A 142 -1.45 0.98 -7.12
CA PHE A 142 -0.50 1.64 -6.23
C PHE A 142 -0.46 1.02 -4.82
N PHE A 143 -1.49 0.27 -4.41
CA PHE A 143 -1.51 -0.47 -3.15
C PHE A 143 -0.39 -1.52 -3.05
N ILE A 144 0.03 -2.08 -4.19
CA ILE A 144 1.11 -3.06 -4.24
C ILE A 144 2.47 -2.46 -4.63
N HIS A 145 2.55 -1.16 -4.85
CA HIS A 145 3.80 -0.50 -5.25
C HIS A 145 4.47 0.26 -4.10
N TYR A 146 3.75 1.17 -3.46
CA TYR A 146 4.35 2.17 -2.57
C TYR A 146 5.14 1.59 -1.39
N SER A 147 4.56 0.68 -0.62
CA SER A 147 5.25 0.05 0.51
C SER A 147 6.45 -0.81 0.09
N TYR A 148 6.39 -1.38 -1.12
CA TYR A 148 7.38 -2.32 -1.62
C TYR A 148 8.55 -1.65 -2.33
N LEU A 149 8.60 -0.34 -2.41
CA LEU A 149 9.81 0.41 -2.76
C LEU A 149 10.92 0.26 -1.70
N GLY A 150 10.56 0.03 -0.46
CA GLY A 150 11.48 -0.14 0.67
C GLY A 150 11.44 -1.52 1.35
N LEU A 151 10.49 -2.36 0.97
CA LEU A 151 10.35 -3.74 1.46
C LEU A 151 10.47 -4.71 0.29
N ASP A 152 11.40 -5.65 0.38
CA ASP A 152 11.49 -6.74 -0.58
C ASP A 152 10.30 -7.71 -0.38
N PRO A 153 9.31 -7.74 -1.29
CA PRO A 153 8.12 -8.56 -1.10
C PRO A 153 8.42 -10.06 -1.12
N HIS A 154 9.53 -10.50 -1.73
CA HIS A 154 9.95 -11.91 -1.72
C HIS A 154 10.31 -12.41 -0.32
N LYS A 155 10.77 -11.50 0.55
CA LYS A 155 11.18 -11.79 1.92
C LYS A 155 10.08 -11.49 2.94
N PHE A 156 8.95 -10.98 2.50
CA PHE A 156 7.88 -10.59 3.39
C PHE A 156 6.74 -11.61 3.37
N THR A 157 6.67 -12.38 4.44
CA THR A 157 5.64 -13.40 4.67
C THR A 157 5.11 -13.28 6.08
N ASP A 158 3.81 -13.37 6.25
CA ASP A 158 3.16 -13.44 7.56
C ASP A 158 2.20 -14.65 7.64
N LYS A 159 1.38 -14.69 8.69
CA LYS A 159 0.40 -15.79 8.87
C LYS A 159 -0.71 -15.83 7.80
N TYR A 160 -0.83 -14.81 6.97
CA TYR A 160 -1.89 -14.72 5.96
C TYR A 160 -1.40 -15.09 4.57
N THR A 161 -0.20 -14.62 4.17
CA THR A 161 0.29 -14.80 2.80
C THR A 161 1.80 -14.55 2.66
N ASN A 162 2.34 -15.00 1.53
CA ASN A 162 3.55 -14.44 0.94
C ASN A 162 3.15 -13.21 0.13
N TYR A 163 3.75 -12.05 0.40
CA TYR A 163 3.32 -10.79 -0.20
C TYR A 163 3.73 -10.64 -1.66
N PHE A 164 4.82 -11.26 -2.09
CA PHE A 164 5.16 -11.27 -3.51
C PHE A 164 4.10 -12.01 -4.34
N GLU A 165 3.71 -13.20 -3.91
CA GLU A 165 2.69 -13.99 -4.59
C GLU A 165 1.33 -13.31 -4.59
N ASN A 166 0.95 -12.67 -3.47
CA ASN A 166 -0.31 -11.95 -3.38
C ASN A 166 -0.34 -10.72 -4.28
N ASN A 167 0.73 -9.93 -4.32
CA ASN A 167 0.86 -8.75 -5.18
C ASN A 167 0.87 -9.15 -6.66
N GLN A 168 1.52 -10.26 -7.01
CA GLN A 168 1.48 -10.81 -8.37
C GLN A 168 0.04 -11.15 -8.79
N LYS A 169 -0.76 -11.74 -7.90
CA LYS A 169 -2.18 -12.03 -8.19
C LYS A 169 -2.97 -10.75 -8.36
N MET A 170 -2.75 -9.74 -7.54
CA MET A 170 -3.42 -8.44 -7.69
C MET A 170 -3.10 -7.77 -9.03
N ALA A 171 -1.84 -7.80 -9.47
CA ALA A 171 -1.47 -7.29 -10.79
C ALA A 171 -2.16 -8.08 -11.92
N LYS A 172 -2.23 -9.41 -11.82
CA LYS A 172 -2.94 -10.26 -12.78
C LYS A 172 -4.46 -10.02 -12.79
N ILE A 173 -5.09 -9.84 -11.63
CA ILE A 173 -6.50 -9.47 -11.51
C ILE A 173 -6.77 -8.16 -12.27
N ASN A 174 -5.93 -7.16 -12.05
CA ASN A 174 -6.06 -5.86 -12.71
C ASN A 174 -5.94 -5.97 -14.23
N GLN A 175 -4.95 -6.69 -14.73
CA GLN A 175 -4.79 -6.94 -16.16
C GLN A 175 -5.99 -7.71 -16.75
N ARG A 176 -6.40 -8.81 -16.12
CA ARG A 176 -7.52 -9.64 -16.63
C ARG A 176 -8.84 -8.89 -16.63
N TYR A 177 -9.08 -8.03 -15.67
CA TYR A 177 -10.23 -7.13 -15.68
C TYR A 177 -10.24 -6.26 -16.96
N CYS A 178 -9.09 -5.68 -17.32
CA CYS A 178 -8.98 -4.89 -18.54
C CYS A 178 -9.13 -5.74 -19.82
N ILE A 179 -8.62 -6.98 -19.83
CA ILE A 179 -8.81 -7.91 -20.96
C ILE A 179 -10.29 -8.27 -21.16
N GLU A 180 -11.00 -8.62 -20.08
CA GLU A 180 -12.43 -8.93 -20.14
C GLU A 180 -13.27 -7.70 -20.49
N ASN A 181 -12.81 -6.52 -20.12
CA ASN A 181 -13.37 -5.22 -20.50
C ASN A 181 -14.90 -5.15 -20.38
N GLN A 182 -15.43 -5.52 -19.23
CA GLN A 182 -16.88 -5.55 -18.99
C GLN A 182 -17.57 -4.19 -19.22
N GLY A 183 -16.83 -3.07 -19.05
CA GLY A 183 -17.31 -1.71 -19.32
C GLY A 183 -17.31 -1.31 -20.79
N GLY A 184 -16.74 -2.13 -21.70
CA GLY A 184 -16.62 -1.82 -23.13
C GLY A 184 -15.75 -0.60 -23.43
N TYR A 185 -14.76 -0.31 -22.59
CA TYR A 185 -13.88 0.85 -22.75
C TYR A 185 -12.92 0.68 -23.92
N VAL A 186 -12.80 1.72 -24.72
CA VAL A 186 -11.90 1.74 -25.88
C VAL A 186 -10.43 1.67 -25.39
N GLY A 187 -9.68 0.73 -25.94
CA GLY A 187 -8.26 0.55 -25.64
C GLY A 187 -7.97 -0.49 -24.56
N TYR A 188 -8.90 -0.83 -23.68
CA TYR A 188 -8.66 -1.87 -22.69
C TYR A 188 -8.39 -3.22 -23.34
N GLY A 189 -7.37 -3.93 -22.85
CA GLY A 189 -6.98 -5.22 -23.41
C GLY A 189 -5.68 -5.77 -22.82
N GLU A 190 -5.11 -6.76 -23.49
CA GLU A 190 -3.90 -7.46 -23.07
C GLU A 190 -2.69 -6.51 -22.96
N ASP A 191 -2.57 -5.59 -23.91
CA ASP A 191 -1.45 -4.66 -24.03
C ASP A 191 -1.78 -3.25 -23.47
N CYS A 192 -2.96 -3.09 -22.86
CA CYS A 192 -3.45 -1.80 -22.41
C CYS A 192 -4.26 -1.97 -21.12
N TRP A 193 -3.56 -1.89 -20.00
CA TRP A 193 -4.09 -2.11 -18.66
C TRP A 193 -3.35 -1.26 -17.62
N GLY A 194 -3.80 -1.24 -16.38
CA GLY A 194 -3.13 -0.51 -15.31
C GLY A 194 -4.09 0.45 -14.59
N LEU A 195 -5.10 -0.11 -13.89
CA LEU A 195 -6.00 0.68 -13.08
C LEU A 195 -5.31 1.07 -11.77
N THR A 196 -5.10 2.34 -11.61
CA THR A 196 -4.46 2.96 -10.44
C THR A 196 -4.97 4.39 -10.27
N ALA A 197 -4.42 5.12 -9.30
CA ALA A 197 -4.77 6.52 -9.11
C ALA A 197 -4.20 7.39 -10.25
N SER A 198 -5.05 8.20 -10.86
CA SER A 198 -4.65 9.15 -11.92
C SER A 198 -5.66 10.27 -12.09
N ASP A 199 -5.22 11.34 -12.73
CA ASP A 199 -6.12 12.36 -13.25
C ASP A 199 -6.88 11.82 -14.47
N PHE A 200 -8.09 12.30 -14.64
CA PHE A 200 -8.90 12.12 -15.84
C PHE A 200 -9.52 13.46 -16.25
N ALA A 201 -10.31 13.48 -17.31
CA ALA A 201 -10.78 14.73 -17.93
C ALA A 201 -11.46 15.72 -16.97
N TRP A 202 -12.02 15.25 -15.86
CA TRP A 202 -12.85 16.08 -14.97
C TRP A 202 -12.32 16.18 -13.54
N ASN A 203 -11.49 15.20 -13.09
CA ASN A 203 -11.03 15.13 -11.71
C ASN A 203 -9.92 14.08 -11.56
N TYR A 204 -9.55 13.77 -10.32
CA TYR A 204 -8.66 12.69 -9.90
C TYR A 204 -9.48 11.55 -9.30
N GLN A 205 -9.12 10.30 -9.60
CA GLN A 205 -9.73 9.12 -9.01
C GLN A 205 -8.74 7.96 -8.92
N ALA A 206 -8.86 7.15 -7.87
CA ALA A 206 -8.21 5.85 -7.77
C ALA A 206 -9.08 4.81 -8.49
N GLN A 207 -8.64 4.42 -9.71
CA GLN A 207 -9.31 3.40 -10.50
C GLN A 207 -8.97 2.01 -9.95
N GLU A 208 -9.98 1.16 -9.88
CA GLU A 208 -9.87 -0.22 -9.38
C GLU A 208 -10.48 -1.21 -10.37
N PRO A 209 -10.11 -2.50 -10.36
CA PRO A 209 -10.67 -3.51 -11.25
C PRO A 209 -12.11 -3.91 -10.86
N MET A 210 -13.01 -2.94 -10.79
CA MET A 210 -14.42 -3.07 -10.39
C MET A 210 -15.27 -2.09 -11.20
N PRO A 211 -16.44 -2.53 -11.75
CA PRO A 211 -17.25 -1.69 -12.65
C PRO A 211 -17.65 -0.33 -12.07
N HIS A 212 -17.96 -0.24 -10.79
CA HIS A 212 -18.38 1.01 -10.14
C HIS A 212 -17.21 1.89 -9.67
N ARG A 213 -15.96 1.44 -9.82
CA ARG A 213 -14.71 2.11 -9.47
C ARG A 213 -13.81 2.36 -10.67
N ASP A 214 -14.30 2.04 -11.85
CA ASP A 214 -13.62 2.24 -13.12
C ASP A 214 -14.45 3.20 -13.98
N ASN A 215 -13.83 4.24 -14.48
CA ASN A 215 -14.45 5.24 -15.36
C ASN A 215 -13.86 5.23 -16.78
N GLY A 216 -13.12 4.18 -17.14
CA GLY A 216 -12.45 4.06 -18.43
C GLY A 216 -11.11 4.76 -18.54
N THR A 217 -10.58 5.30 -17.42
CA THR A 217 -9.25 5.93 -17.40
C THR A 217 -8.22 4.94 -16.89
N MET A 218 -7.16 4.77 -17.64
CA MET A 218 -6.05 3.90 -17.33
C MET A 218 -4.76 4.69 -17.25
N ALA A 219 -3.87 4.31 -16.34
CA ALA A 219 -2.54 4.89 -16.23
C ALA A 219 -1.48 3.84 -16.59
N PRO A 220 -0.78 3.98 -17.73
CA PRO A 220 0.26 3.03 -18.16
C PRO A 220 1.37 2.86 -17.11
N THR A 221 1.59 3.86 -16.26
CA THR A 221 2.51 3.78 -15.12
C THR A 221 2.13 2.70 -14.11
N GLY A 222 0.85 2.37 -13.96
CA GLY A 222 0.40 1.28 -13.11
C GLY A 222 0.85 -0.09 -13.63
N ALA A 223 0.73 -0.33 -14.94
CA ALA A 223 1.24 -1.53 -15.58
C ALA A 223 2.77 -1.60 -15.49
N LEU A 224 3.47 -0.52 -15.85
CA LEU A 224 4.94 -0.47 -15.79
C LEU A 224 5.48 -0.68 -14.36
N ALA A 225 4.88 -0.07 -13.34
CA ALA A 225 5.27 -0.26 -11.95
C ALA A 225 5.01 -1.69 -11.43
N SER A 226 4.15 -2.46 -12.12
CA SER A 226 3.90 -3.88 -11.82
C SER A 226 4.95 -4.82 -12.43
N PHE A 227 5.94 -4.29 -13.15
CA PHE A 227 7.03 -5.10 -13.74
C PHE A 227 7.66 -6.14 -12.79
N PRO A 228 7.93 -5.86 -11.52
CA PRO A 228 8.47 -6.87 -10.60
C PRO A 228 7.57 -8.11 -10.41
N TYR A 229 6.27 -7.94 -10.64
CA TYR A 229 5.25 -8.99 -10.44
C TYR A 229 4.82 -9.67 -11.74
N THR A 230 4.78 -8.93 -12.83
CA THR A 230 4.27 -9.38 -14.14
C THR A 230 5.13 -8.85 -15.28
N PRO A 231 6.45 -9.24 -15.35
CA PRO A 231 7.39 -8.61 -16.29
C PRO A 231 6.94 -8.69 -17.75
N ASP A 232 6.47 -9.85 -18.20
CA ASP A 232 6.05 -10.04 -19.58
C ASP A 232 4.82 -9.19 -19.96
N ALA A 233 3.86 -9.06 -19.04
CA ALA A 233 2.65 -8.27 -19.25
C ALA A 233 2.91 -6.76 -19.12
N SER A 234 3.86 -6.37 -18.28
CA SER A 234 4.20 -4.96 -18.03
C SER A 234 5.08 -4.35 -19.12
N MET A 235 5.68 -5.16 -19.98
CA MET A 235 6.57 -4.74 -21.05
C MET A 235 5.93 -4.77 -22.45
N LYS A 236 4.69 -5.19 -22.56
CA LYS A 236 3.90 -5.08 -23.78
C LYS A 236 3.27 -3.70 -23.91
#